data_29fdb12bb8691338f6bd86c10e84f0e6
#
_entry.id   29fdb12bb8691338f6bd86c10e84f0e6
#
_cell.length_a   1.000
_cell.length_b   1.000
_cell.length_c   1.000
_cell.angle_alpha   90.00
_cell.angle_beta   90.00
_cell.angle_gamma   90.00
#
_symmetry.space_group_name_H-M   'P 1'
#
loop_
_entity.id
_entity.type
_entity.pdbx_description
1 polymer ?
#
loop_
_entity_poly.entity_id
_entity_poly.type
_entity_poly.pdbx_seq_one_letter_code
_entity_poly.pdbx_strand_id
1 'polypeptide(L)'
;SASASEIFAAAIQDYDRGIIVGQQTFGKGSVQNLFPLDRLMRGTDNGQLTLTIGKYYRVTGESTQHRGVIPDIELPSMVDTATVGESSRDTALPWDRIQPTRFRADPALATPIDTLRAHQQVRAAEDPEFRYLLSDIAAVKEIAAQKSVSLNLNGRIAENKRVEEGRLARENARRSALGLKPLASIDKLDDTATSHAILLQ
;
A
#
# COMPACT_ATOMS: atom_id res chain seq x y z
N SER A 1 0.48 -3.48 5.42
CA SER A 1 0.40 -4.65 6.32
C SER A 1 0.97 -5.89 5.68
N ALA A 2 1.43 -6.85 6.48
CA ALA A 2 2.08 -8.08 6.03
C ALA A 2 1.84 -9.23 7.01
N SER A 3 2.02 -10.48 6.52
CA SER A 3 2.06 -11.70 7.34
C SER A 3 0.79 -11.89 8.21
N ALA A 4 0.88 -11.89 9.54
CA ALA A 4 -0.25 -12.15 10.44
C ALA A 4 -1.46 -11.21 10.21
N SER A 5 -1.22 -9.95 9.88
CA SER A 5 -2.31 -9.03 9.52
C SER A 5 -3.00 -9.39 8.21
N GLU A 6 -2.28 -10.03 7.28
CA GLU A 6 -2.86 -10.56 6.04
C GLU A 6 -3.71 -11.80 6.31
N ILE A 7 -3.32 -12.64 7.26
CA ILE A 7 -4.15 -13.77 7.71
C ILE A 7 -5.48 -13.26 8.25
N PHE A 8 -5.43 -12.25 9.12
CA PHE A 8 -6.64 -11.66 9.69
C PHE A 8 -7.54 -11.04 8.61
N ALA A 9 -6.99 -10.17 7.75
CA ALA A 9 -7.75 -9.52 6.69
C ALA A 9 -8.37 -10.53 5.71
N ALA A 10 -7.59 -11.54 5.31
CA ALA A 10 -8.07 -12.63 4.45
C ALA A 10 -9.21 -13.41 5.10
N ALA A 11 -9.11 -13.74 6.40
CA ALA A 11 -10.17 -14.43 7.12
C ALA A 11 -11.46 -13.59 7.19
N ILE A 12 -11.36 -12.28 7.47
CA ILE A 12 -12.52 -11.39 7.48
C ILE A 12 -13.22 -11.39 6.10
N GLN A 13 -12.44 -11.33 5.02
CA GLN A 13 -12.95 -11.34 3.65
C GLN A 13 -13.54 -12.69 3.27
N ASP A 14 -12.84 -13.81 3.51
CA ASP A 14 -13.27 -15.15 3.12
C ASP A 14 -14.55 -15.62 3.83
N TYR A 15 -14.76 -15.17 5.06
CA TYR A 15 -15.94 -15.50 5.83
C TYR A 15 -17.05 -14.47 5.74
N ASP A 16 -16.92 -13.46 4.87
CA ASP A 16 -17.86 -12.33 4.72
C ASP A 16 -18.20 -11.65 6.07
N ARG A 17 -17.19 -11.52 6.95
CA ARG A 17 -17.35 -10.93 8.28
C ARG A 17 -17.16 -9.42 8.31
N GLY A 18 -16.64 -8.86 7.21
CA GLY A 18 -16.38 -7.44 7.05
C GLY A 18 -15.86 -7.13 5.66
N ILE A 19 -15.68 -5.86 5.38
CA ILE A 19 -15.21 -5.34 4.10
C ILE A 19 -13.78 -4.86 4.29
N ILE A 20 -12.90 -5.25 3.40
CA ILE A 20 -11.51 -4.80 3.37
C ILE A 20 -11.43 -3.57 2.45
N VAL A 21 -11.02 -2.45 3.04
CA VAL A 21 -10.87 -1.17 2.33
C VAL A 21 -9.41 -0.73 2.40
N GLY A 22 -8.87 -0.23 1.32
CA GLY A 22 -7.51 0.31 1.28
C GLY A 22 -6.71 -0.14 0.08
N GLN A 23 -5.48 -0.59 0.32
CA GLN A 23 -4.54 -1.01 -0.72
C GLN A 23 -4.28 -2.51 -0.63
N GLN A 24 -3.87 -3.11 -1.75
CA GLN A 24 -3.29 -4.43 -1.76
C GLN A 24 -2.18 -4.56 -0.71
N THR A 25 -2.19 -5.63 0.06
CA THR A 25 -1.22 -5.85 1.12
C THR A 25 0.11 -6.39 0.58
N PHE A 26 1.11 -6.55 1.44
CA PHE A 26 2.50 -6.85 1.08
C PHE A 26 2.69 -8.20 0.35
N GLY A 27 1.91 -9.21 0.72
CA GLY A 27 1.97 -10.53 0.08
C GLY A 27 2.92 -11.52 0.73
N LYS A 28 3.15 -11.44 2.05
CA LYS A 28 3.99 -12.41 2.77
C LYS A 28 3.15 -13.58 3.29
N GLY A 29 3.08 -14.65 2.52
CA GLY A 29 2.41 -15.91 2.89
C GLY A 29 3.32 -16.96 3.52
N SER A 30 4.62 -16.65 3.70
CA SER A 30 5.58 -17.57 4.33
C SER A 30 5.60 -17.41 5.86
N VAL A 31 5.81 -18.52 6.55
CA VAL A 31 6.02 -18.58 8.00
C VAL A 31 7.48 -18.83 8.28
N GLN A 32 8.08 -18.01 9.11
CA GLN A 32 9.50 -18.08 9.46
C GLN A 32 9.68 -18.29 10.95
N ASN A 33 10.73 -19.02 11.31
CA ASN A 33 11.16 -19.22 12.67
C ASN A 33 12.59 -18.74 12.87
N LEU A 34 12.87 -18.23 14.07
CA LEU A 34 14.21 -17.80 14.47
C LEU A 34 14.87 -18.96 15.26
N PHE A 35 16.02 -19.40 14.78
CA PHE A 35 16.81 -20.44 15.41
C PHE A 35 18.10 -19.82 15.97
N PRO A 36 18.27 -19.74 17.29
CA PRO A 36 19.53 -19.32 17.90
C PRO A 36 20.67 -20.29 17.52
N LEU A 37 21.74 -19.78 16.91
CA LEU A 37 22.85 -20.60 16.48
C LEU A 37 23.70 -21.11 17.67
N ASP A 38 23.59 -20.48 18.83
CA ASP A 38 24.21 -20.94 20.09
C ASP A 38 23.80 -22.35 20.52
N ARG A 39 22.65 -22.85 20.01
CA ARG A 39 22.23 -24.22 20.23
C ARG A 39 22.97 -25.23 19.38
N LEU A 40 23.53 -24.81 18.27
CA LEU A 40 24.23 -25.66 17.30
C LEU A 40 25.76 -25.50 17.35
N MET A 41 26.23 -24.37 17.78
CA MET A 41 27.64 -23.99 17.80
C MET A 41 28.10 -23.72 19.23
N ARG A 42 29.33 -24.13 19.56
CA ARG A 42 29.94 -23.78 20.85
C ARG A 42 30.36 -22.32 20.81
N GLY A 43 30.03 -21.57 21.85
CA GLY A 43 30.32 -20.16 21.98
C GLY A 43 29.09 -19.36 22.39
N THR A 44 29.29 -18.10 22.64
CA THR A 44 28.21 -17.15 22.94
C THR A 44 28.13 -16.13 21.81
N ASP A 45 26.92 -15.68 21.49
CA ASP A 45 26.65 -14.64 20.52
C ASP A 45 26.93 -15.03 19.05
N ASN A 46 26.56 -16.26 18.68
CA ASN A 46 26.66 -16.74 17.31
C ASN A 46 25.51 -16.20 16.39
N GLY A 47 24.63 -15.37 16.92
CA GLY A 47 23.50 -14.83 16.17
C GLY A 47 22.33 -15.81 16.00
N GLN A 48 21.44 -15.49 15.05
CA GLN A 48 20.22 -16.25 14.80
C GLN A 48 20.02 -16.50 13.31
N LEU A 49 19.51 -17.68 12.98
CA LEU A 49 19.09 -18.03 11.63
C LEU A 49 17.59 -17.87 11.50
N THR A 50 17.15 -17.06 10.53
CA THR A 50 15.75 -17.01 10.13
C THR A 50 15.49 -18.05 9.06
N LEU A 51 14.66 -19.04 9.35
CA LEU A 51 14.35 -20.14 8.43
C LEU A 51 12.86 -20.16 8.12
N THR A 52 12.52 -20.23 6.83
CA THR A 52 11.15 -20.47 6.39
C THR A 52 10.78 -21.92 6.64
N ILE A 53 9.73 -22.15 7.43
CA ILE A 53 9.30 -23.47 7.87
C ILE A 53 7.95 -23.90 7.27
N GLY A 54 7.24 -22.99 6.62
CA GLY A 54 5.95 -23.28 6.02
C GLY A 54 5.35 -22.10 5.27
N LYS A 55 4.19 -22.34 4.69
CA LYS A 55 3.31 -21.33 4.10
C LYS A 55 1.93 -21.46 4.72
N TYR A 56 1.18 -20.36 4.77
CA TYR A 56 -0.22 -20.42 5.12
C TYR A 56 -1.09 -20.15 3.88
N TYR A 57 -2.29 -20.68 3.92
CA TYR A 57 -3.25 -20.56 2.83
C TYR A 57 -4.59 -20.10 3.37
N ARG A 58 -5.31 -19.36 2.54
CA ARG A 58 -6.71 -18.99 2.80
C ARG A 58 -7.59 -20.24 2.79
N VAL A 59 -8.76 -20.15 3.37
CA VAL A 59 -9.75 -21.26 3.31
C VAL A 59 -10.18 -21.59 1.87
N THR A 60 -10.05 -20.63 0.95
CA THR A 60 -10.23 -20.80 -0.49
C THR A 60 -9.11 -21.61 -1.16
N GLY A 61 -8.06 -21.94 -0.41
CA GLY A 61 -6.87 -22.66 -0.91
C GLY A 61 -5.81 -21.76 -1.54
N GLU A 62 -6.06 -20.47 -1.69
CA GLU A 62 -5.11 -19.53 -2.28
C GLU A 62 -4.06 -19.08 -1.27
N SER A 63 -2.82 -18.90 -1.72
CA SER A 63 -1.78 -18.27 -0.92
C SER A 63 -1.88 -16.75 -1.00
N THR A 64 -1.57 -16.05 0.09
CA THR A 64 -1.33 -14.61 0.05
C THR A 64 0.08 -14.26 -0.44
N GLN A 65 0.94 -15.27 -0.67
CA GLN A 65 2.30 -15.07 -1.18
C GLN A 65 2.28 -14.29 -2.50
N HIS A 66 3.08 -13.25 -2.64
CA HIS A 66 3.15 -12.29 -3.75
C HIS A 66 1.91 -11.39 -3.93
N ARG A 67 0.71 -11.95 -3.78
CA ARG A 67 -0.55 -11.25 -4.11
C ARG A 67 -1.12 -10.46 -2.94
N GLY A 68 -0.78 -10.85 -1.70
CA GLY A 68 -1.40 -10.28 -0.53
C GLY A 68 -2.91 -10.49 -0.47
N VAL A 69 -3.57 -9.60 0.22
CA VAL A 69 -5.03 -9.45 0.23
C VAL A 69 -5.41 -8.26 -0.64
N ILE A 70 -6.22 -8.51 -1.65
CA ILE A 70 -6.77 -7.47 -2.52
C ILE A 70 -8.02 -6.91 -1.83
N PRO A 71 -8.11 -5.58 -1.60
CA PRO A 71 -9.26 -5.00 -0.93
C PRO A 71 -10.56 -5.13 -1.75
N ASP A 72 -11.69 -5.17 -1.04
CA ASP A 72 -13.02 -5.12 -1.66
C ASP A 72 -13.32 -3.73 -2.24
N ILE A 73 -12.79 -2.69 -1.57
CA ILE A 73 -12.81 -1.30 -2.05
C ILE A 73 -11.38 -0.80 -2.06
N GLU A 74 -10.84 -0.63 -3.27
CA GLU A 74 -9.47 -0.16 -3.44
C GLU A 74 -9.38 1.36 -3.32
N LEU A 75 -8.40 1.83 -2.54
CA LEU A 75 -8.04 3.24 -2.43
C LEU A 75 -6.70 3.51 -3.12
N PRO A 76 -6.52 4.70 -3.71
CA PRO A 76 -5.26 5.06 -4.34
C PRO A 76 -4.10 5.03 -3.34
N SER A 77 -2.93 4.64 -3.83
CA SER A 77 -1.72 4.49 -3.02
C SER A 77 -0.51 5.09 -3.72
N MET A 78 0.37 5.71 -2.91
CA MET A 78 1.71 6.09 -3.35
C MET A 78 2.66 4.88 -3.41
N VAL A 79 2.30 3.78 -2.75
CA VAL A 79 3.12 2.57 -2.71
C VAL A 79 2.86 1.73 -3.96
N ASP A 80 3.90 1.49 -4.74
CA ASP A 80 3.86 0.54 -5.84
C ASP A 80 4.16 -0.86 -5.31
N THR A 81 3.15 -1.73 -5.30
CA THR A 81 3.27 -3.11 -4.82
C THR A 81 4.22 -3.95 -5.66
N ALA A 82 4.49 -3.57 -6.91
CA ALA A 82 5.49 -4.24 -7.74
C ALA A 82 6.93 -4.01 -7.26
N THR A 83 7.17 -2.88 -6.58
CA THR A 83 8.49 -2.52 -6.07
C THR A 83 8.67 -2.71 -4.56
N VAL A 84 7.58 -2.74 -3.80
CA VAL A 84 7.58 -2.80 -2.32
C VAL A 84 6.93 -4.08 -1.77
N GLY A 85 6.34 -4.92 -2.60
CA GLY A 85 5.71 -6.19 -2.19
C GLY A 85 6.70 -7.33 -1.98
N GLU A 86 6.21 -8.47 -1.47
CA GLU A 86 6.99 -9.71 -1.42
C GLU A 86 7.44 -10.16 -2.82
N SER A 87 6.62 -9.88 -3.83
CA SER A 87 6.91 -10.16 -5.25
C SER A 87 8.14 -9.45 -5.80
N SER A 88 8.60 -8.36 -5.16
CA SER A 88 9.81 -7.64 -5.57
C SER A 88 11.11 -8.31 -5.09
N ARG A 89 11.02 -9.39 -4.32
CA ARG A 89 12.19 -10.10 -3.78
C ARG A 89 12.54 -11.29 -4.64
N ASP A 90 13.76 -11.38 -5.15
CA ASP A 90 14.24 -12.48 -6.00
C ASP A 90 14.18 -13.85 -5.30
N THR A 91 14.28 -13.87 -3.96
CA THR A 91 14.29 -15.08 -3.15
C THR A 91 12.92 -15.43 -2.57
N ALA A 92 11.87 -14.70 -2.92
CA ALA A 92 10.54 -14.97 -2.44
C ALA A 92 10.02 -16.32 -2.98
N LEU A 93 9.36 -17.10 -2.11
CA LEU A 93 8.71 -18.33 -2.55
C LEU A 93 7.60 -17.99 -3.56
N PRO A 94 7.41 -18.81 -4.60
CA PRO A 94 6.40 -18.55 -5.61
C PRO A 94 4.98 -18.62 -5.01
N TRP A 95 4.05 -17.93 -5.65
CA TRP A 95 2.63 -18.09 -5.38
C TRP A 95 2.19 -19.49 -5.80
N ASP A 96 1.34 -20.11 -4.98
CA ASP A 96 0.71 -21.39 -5.26
C ASP A 96 -0.67 -21.47 -4.58
N ARG A 97 -1.34 -22.58 -4.79
CA ARG A 97 -2.63 -22.87 -4.16
C ARG A 97 -2.71 -24.34 -3.77
N ILE A 98 -3.51 -24.60 -2.75
CA ILE A 98 -3.88 -25.95 -2.32
C ILE A 98 -5.39 -26.17 -2.53
N GLN A 99 -5.85 -27.37 -2.24
CA GLN A 99 -7.28 -27.66 -2.29
C GLN A 99 -8.02 -26.84 -1.22
N PRO A 100 -9.13 -26.14 -1.58
CA PRO A 100 -9.94 -25.40 -0.62
C PRO A 100 -10.43 -26.30 0.52
N THR A 101 -10.52 -25.72 1.71
CA THR A 101 -11.20 -26.39 2.82
C THR A 101 -12.70 -26.13 2.77
N ARG A 102 -13.49 -26.97 3.45
CA ARG A 102 -14.92 -26.72 3.60
C ARG A 102 -15.11 -25.58 4.61
N PHE A 103 -15.74 -24.50 4.18
CA PHE A 103 -16.09 -23.36 5.03
C PHE A 103 -17.46 -22.80 4.64
N ARG A 104 -18.04 -22.01 5.52
CA ARG A 104 -19.29 -21.30 5.27
C ARG A 104 -19.06 -19.81 5.50
N ALA A 105 -19.24 -19.04 4.45
CA ALA A 105 -19.30 -17.59 4.52
C ALA A 105 -20.67 -17.10 5.03
N ASP A 106 -20.73 -15.94 5.62
CA ASP A 106 -21.98 -15.28 6.00
C ASP A 106 -22.45 -14.41 4.84
N PRO A 107 -23.54 -14.76 4.14
CA PRO A 107 -23.97 -14.03 2.94
C PRO A 107 -24.50 -12.63 3.23
N ALA A 108 -24.65 -12.23 4.50
CA ALA A 108 -25.25 -10.95 4.89
C ALA A 108 -24.46 -9.73 4.38
N LEU A 109 -23.18 -9.85 4.07
CA LEU A 109 -22.32 -8.76 3.62
C LEU A 109 -22.04 -8.75 2.09
N ALA A 110 -22.47 -9.75 1.35
CA ALA A 110 -22.20 -9.83 -0.09
C ALA A 110 -22.84 -8.68 -0.90
N THR A 111 -24.01 -8.22 -0.51
CA THR A 111 -24.80 -7.23 -1.26
C THR A 111 -24.33 -5.77 -1.13
N PRO A 112 -23.81 -5.29 0.01
CA PRO A 112 -23.45 -3.87 0.15
C PRO A 112 -22.14 -3.47 -0.51
N ILE A 113 -21.25 -4.41 -0.88
CA ILE A 113 -19.91 -4.07 -1.40
C ILE A 113 -20.00 -3.29 -2.71
N ASP A 114 -20.80 -3.72 -3.67
CA ASP A 114 -20.94 -3.03 -4.96
C ASP A 114 -21.58 -1.64 -4.79
N THR A 115 -22.56 -1.52 -3.92
CA THR A 115 -23.17 -0.24 -3.58
C THR A 115 -22.15 0.71 -2.94
N LEU A 116 -21.40 0.22 -1.98
CA LEU A 116 -20.35 1.01 -1.31
C LEU A 116 -19.23 1.42 -2.27
N ARG A 117 -18.84 0.53 -3.19
CA ARG A 117 -17.87 0.83 -4.24
C ARG A 117 -18.37 1.92 -5.17
N ALA A 118 -19.64 1.86 -5.59
CA ALA A 118 -20.25 2.89 -6.42
C ALA A 118 -20.31 4.24 -5.69
N HIS A 119 -20.74 4.27 -4.43
CA HIS A 119 -20.75 5.48 -3.61
C HIS A 119 -19.34 6.06 -3.43
N GLN A 120 -18.34 5.21 -3.20
CA GLN A 120 -16.95 5.65 -3.10
C GLN A 120 -16.46 6.29 -4.40
N GLN A 121 -16.78 5.73 -5.55
CA GLN A 121 -16.40 6.29 -6.86
C GLN A 121 -16.99 7.68 -7.08
N VAL A 122 -18.28 7.86 -6.76
CA VAL A 122 -18.95 9.17 -6.88
C VAL A 122 -18.30 10.18 -5.93
N ARG A 123 -18.14 9.84 -4.66
CA ARG A 123 -17.50 10.69 -3.68
C ARG A 123 -16.07 11.08 -4.10
N ALA A 124 -15.28 10.12 -4.54
CA ALA A 124 -13.90 10.32 -4.96
C ALA A 124 -13.79 11.29 -6.16
N ALA A 125 -14.75 11.29 -7.06
CA ALA A 125 -14.78 12.20 -8.19
C ALA A 125 -15.07 13.66 -7.81
N GLU A 126 -15.85 13.87 -6.74
CA GLU A 126 -16.29 15.19 -6.28
C GLU A 126 -15.38 15.78 -5.20
N ASP A 127 -14.72 14.95 -4.41
CA ASP A 127 -13.89 15.36 -3.27
C ASP A 127 -12.57 16.02 -3.72
N PRO A 128 -12.34 17.31 -3.37
CA PRO A 128 -11.10 18.01 -3.70
C PRO A 128 -9.84 17.36 -3.10
N GLU A 129 -9.94 16.78 -1.90
CA GLU A 129 -8.85 16.08 -1.23
C GLU A 129 -8.46 14.82 -2.00
N PHE A 130 -9.45 14.06 -2.46
CA PHE A 130 -9.19 12.86 -3.23
C PHE A 130 -8.57 13.16 -4.60
N ARG A 131 -9.02 14.23 -5.27
CA ARG A 131 -8.41 14.71 -6.52
C ARG A 131 -6.98 15.19 -6.31
N TYR A 132 -6.71 15.87 -5.20
CA TYR A 132 -5.35 16.25 -4.82
C TYR A 132 -4.47 15.02 -4.64
N LEU A 133 -4.92 14.03 -3.87
CA LEU A 133 -4.20 12.76 -3.65
C LEU A 133 -3.86 12.06 -4.97
N LEU A 134 -4.82 11.95 -5.89
CA LEU A 134 -4.59 11.35 -7.21
C LEU A 134 -3.54 12.11 -8.03
N SER A 135 -3.59 13.44 -8.01
CA SER A 135 -2.64 14.28 -8.74
C SER A 135 -1.23 14.19 -8.14
N ASP A 136 -1.13 14.05 -6.82
CA ASP A 136 0.15 13.89 -6.13
C ASP A 136 0.76 12.51 -6.37
N ILE A 137 -0.05 11.44 -6.34
CA ILE A 137 0.37 10.09 -6.75
C ILE A 137 0.89 10.08 -8.19
N ALA A 138 0.21 10.75 -9.12
CA ALA A 138 0.65 10.82 -10.51
C ALA A 138 2.02 11.51 -10.64
N ALA A 139 2.23 12.61 -9.92
CA ALA A 139 3.50 13.32 -9.90
C ALA A 139 4.64 12.50 -9.30
N VAL A 140 4.38 11.78 -8.19
CA VAL A 140 5.38 10.88 -7.58
C VAL A 140 5.75 9.74 -8.54
N LYS A 141 4.77 9.15 -9.23
CA LYS A 141 5.02 8.10 -10.23
C LYS A 141 5.84 8.63 -11.43
N GLU A 142 5.59 9.85 -11.88
CA GLU A 142 6.39 10.49 -12.93
C GLU A 142 7.86 10.65 -12.52
N ILE A 143 8.10 11.13 -11.29
CA ILE A 143 9.46 11.27 -10.75
C ILE A 143 10.12 9.89 -10.59
N ALA A 144 9.42 8.90 -10.05
CA ALA A 144 9.94 7.54 -9.87
C ALA A 144 10.25 6.82 -11.20
N ALA A 145 9.56 7.17 -12.27
CA ALA A 145 9.82 6.62 -13.61
C ALA A 145 11.10 7.16 -14.27
N GLN A 146 11.70 8.22 -13.72
CA GLN A 146 12.95 8.78 -14.24
C GLN A 146 14.09 7.79 -14.01
N LYS A 147 14.72 7.32 -15.10
CA LYS A 147 15.85 6.37 -15.06
C LYS A 147 17.21 7.04 -14.97
N SER A 148 17.28 8.34 -15.17
CA SER A 148 18.52 9.13 -15.14
C SER A 148 18.25 10.54 -14.65
N VAL A 149 19.27 11.14 -14.05
CA VAL A 149 19.26 12.53 -13.59
C VAL A 149 20.44 13.27 -14.21
N SER A 150 20.24 14.56 -14.50
CA SER A 150 21.34 15.40 -15.02
C SER A 150 22.40 15.61 -13.92
N LEU A 151 23.67 15.49 -14.28
CA LEU A 151 24.81 15.88 -13.42
C LEU A 151 25.14 17.37 -13.55
N ASN A 152 24.51 18.09 -14.47
CA ASN A 152 24.70 19.53 -14.63
C ASN A 152 23.92 20.27 -13.52
N LEU A 153 24.61 21.12 -12.77
CA LEU A 153 24.03 21.86 -11.64
C LEU A 153 22.83 22.71 -12.06
N ASN A 154 22.95 23.47 -13.16
CA ASN A 154 21.84 24.33 -13.61
C ASN A 154 20.63 23.49 -14.06
N GLY A 155 20.88 22.34 -14.69
CA GLY A 155 19.83 21.39 -15.03
C GLY A 155 19.10 20.84 -13.79
N ARG A 156 19.84 20.49 -12.73
CA ARG A 156 19.27 20.03 -11.45
C ARG A 156 18.46 21.12 -10.75
N ILE A 157 18.96 22.35 -10.74
CA ILE A 157 18.25 23.49 -10.16
C ILE A 157 16.93 23.74 -10.90
N ALA A 158 16.95 23.71 -12.23
CA ALA A 158 15.75 23.90 -13.04
C ALA A 158 14.72 22.77 -12.83
N GLU A 159 15.18 21.51 -12.73
CA GLU A 159 14.33 20.35 -12.46
C GLU A 159 13.68 20.44 -11.07
N ASN A 160 14.44 20.73 -10.03
CA ASN A 160 13.92 20.90 -8.67
C ASN A 160 12.88 22.04 -8.62
N LYS A 161 13.18 23.16 -9.24
CA LYS A 161 12.24 24.28 -9.33
C LYS A 161 10.91 23.89 -9.99
N ARG A 162 10.97 23.13 -11.09
CA ARG A 162 9.77 22.62 -11.78
C ARG A 162 8.95 21.69 -10.87
N VAL A 163 9.61 20.83 -10.09
CA VAL A 163 8.93 19.92 -9.14
C VAL A 163 8.25 20.72 -8.03
N GLU A 164 8.92 21.73 -7.47
CA GLU A 164 8.38 22.61 -6.42
C GLU A 164 7.19 23.43 -6.95
N GLU A 165 7.32 24.04 -8.13
CA GLU A 165 6.24 24.78 -8.79
C GLU A 165 5.02 23.88 -9.06
N GLY A 166 5.24 22.65 -9.50
CA GLY A 166 4.19 21.66 -9.70
C GLY A 166 3.49 21.29 -8.39
N ARG A 167 4.25 21.08 -7.31
CA ARG A 167 3.69 20.81 -5.96
C ARG A 167 2.86 22.00 -5.46
N LEU A 168 3.38 23.21 -5.60
CA LEU A 168 2.67 24.43 -5.21
C LEU A 168 1.38 24.63 -6.01
N ALA A 169 1.41 24.37 -7.30
CA ALA A 169 0.23 24.48 -8.17
C ALA A 169 -0.88 23.49 -7.75
N ARG A 170 -0.54 22.23 -7.47
CA ARG A 170 -1.50 21.20 -7.00
C ARG A 170 -2.10 21.61 -5.65
N GLU A 171 -1.27 22.03 -4.70
CA GLU A 171 -1.74 22.49 -3.39
C GLU A 171 -2.65 23.71 -3.50
N ASN A 172 -2.31 24.68 -4.34
CA ASN A 172 -3.12 25.87 -4.53
C ASN A 172 -4.45 25.54 -5.24
N ALA A 173 -4.48 24.58 -6.13
CA ALA A 173 -5.73 24.07 -6.73
C ALA A 173 -6.63 23.44 -5.66
N ARG A 174 -6.06 22.60 -4.78
CA ARG A 174 -6.75 22.03 -3.62
C ARG A 174 -7.31 23.12 -2.70
N ARG A 175 -6.46 24.04 -2.29
CA ARG A 175 -6.85 25.16 -1.40
C ARG A 175 -7.97 26.00 -2.00
N SER A 176 -7.88 26.32 -3.29
CA SER A 176 -8.94 27.04 -4.00
C SER A 176 -10.27 26.29 -3.97
N ALA A 177 -10.26 24.99 -4.19
CA ALA A 177 -11.47 24.16 -4.13
C ALA A 177 -12.09 24.09 -2.72
N LEU A 178 -11.27 24.24 -1.68
CA LEU A 178 -11.70 24.31 -0.27
C LEU A 178 -12.00 25.72 0.23
N GLY A 179 -11.91 26.75 -0.61
CA GLY A 179 -12.10 28.15 -0.22
C GLY A 179 -10.97 28.72 0.66
N LEU A 180 -9.81 28.08 0.68
CA LEU A 180 -8.64 28.51 1.44
C LEU A 180 -7.77 29.48 0.62
N LYS A 181 -7.02 30.33 1.31
CA LYS A 181 -6.07 31.25 0.64
C LYS A 181 -4.91 30.47 -0.01
N PRO A 182 -4.51 30.82 -1.24
CA PRO A 182 -3.35 30.21 -1.88
C PRO A 182 -2.06 30.50 -1.12
N LEU A 183 -1.08 29.60 -1.24
CA LEU A 183 0.27 29.77 -0.71
C LEU A 183 1.16 30.46 -1.75
N ALA A 184 2.07 31.31 -1.27
CA ALA A 184 3.08 31.94 -2.11
C ALA A 184 4.31 31.03 -2.35
N SER A 185 4.58 30.10 -1.42
CA SER A 185 5.69 29.16 -1.49
C SER A 185 5.31 27.84 -0.81
N ILE A 186 5.91 26.76 -1.27
CA ILE A 186 5.71 25.42 -0.70
C ILE A 186 6.32 25.27 0.70
N ASP A 187 7.32 26.06 1.04
CA ASP A 187 7.98 26.05 2.36
C ASP A 187 7.03 26.38 3.52
N LYS A 188 5.86 26.95 3.20
CA LYS A 188 4.81 27.26 4.17
C LYS A 188 3.80 26.14 4.36
N LEU A 189 4.01 25.01 3.70
CA LEU A 189 3.19 23.82 3.85
C LEU A 189 3.68 23.03 5.05
N ASP A 190 2.81 22.81 6.03
CA ASP A 190 3.07 21.88 7.13
C ASP A 190 2.81 20.46 6.63
N ASP A 191 3.88 19.72 6.36
CA ASP A 191 3.83 18.36 5.79
C ASP A 191 3.10 17.34 6.69
N THR A 192 3.00 17.61 7.99
CA THR A 192 2.39 16.68 8.94
C THR A 192 0.87 16.73 8.97
N ALA A 193 0.29 17.88 8.67
CA ALA A 193 -1.17 18.06 8.76
C ALA A 193 -1.92 17.48 7.54
N THR A 194 -1.29 17.46 6.36
CA THR A 194 -1.98 17.14 5.11
C THR A 194 -2.14 15.64 4.89
N SER A 195 -1.13 14.84 5.23
CA SER A 195 -1.16 13.38 4.99
C SER A 195 -2.12 12.62 5.90
N HIS A 196 -2.38 13.10 7.11
CA HIS A 196 -3.26 12.43 8.07
C HIS A 196 -4.74 12.75 7.85
N ALA A 197 -5.08 13.94 7.37
CA ALA A 197 -6.46 14.36 7.17
C ALA A 197 -7.16 13.60 6.02
N ILE A 198 -6.41 13.19 4.99
CA ILE A 198 -6.95 12.51 3.81
C ILE A 198 -7.34 11.06 4.09
N LEU A 199 -6.66 10.41 5.06
CA LEU A 199 -6.88 8.99 5.39
C LEU A 199 -7.98 8.77 6.45
N LEU A 200 -8.43 9.81 7.14
CA LEU A 200 -9.36 9.72 8.27
C LEU A 200 -10.77 10.23 7.95
N GLN A 201 -11.04 10.69 6.75
CA GLN A 201 -12.38 11.06 6.26
C GLN A 201 -12.98 9.95 5.39
#